data_a05241f7e1c38e17a128f2ae01542a1c
#
_entry.id   a05241f7e1c38e17a128f2ae01542a1c
#
_cell.length_a   1.000
_cell.length_b   1.000
_cell.length_c   1.000
_cell.angle_alpha   90.00
_cell.angle_beta   90.00
_cell.angle_gamma   90.00
#
_symmetry.space_group_name_H-M   'P 1'
#
loop_
_entity.id
_entity.type
_entity.pdbx_description
1 polymer ?
#
loop_
_entity_poly.entity_id
_entity_poly.type
_entity_poly.pdbx_seq_one_letter_code
_entity_poly.pdbx_strand_id
1 'polypeptide(L)'
;MPIPDFSETEQKLVSALLIKRYAKLVPLQLADSELQLDARSRMLTLCPTIYWSERGAQFVVCKVADDRYRSQFFYSEAEQFGTGRDVYDDLKDCVVTLLQVQSDHERQLANISARATQADTDTDYHGPMVI
;
A
#
# COMPACT_ATOMS: atom_id res chain seq x y z
N MET A 1 4.92 -14.92 -22.46
CA MET A 1 6.28 -14.50 -22.07
C MET A 1 6.33 -14.23 -20.58
N PRO A 2 7.39 -14.68 -19.92
CA PRO A 2 7.50 -14.39 -18.50
C PRO A 2 7.70 -12.90 -18.26
N ILE A 3 7.17 -12.42 -17.15
CA ILE A 3 7.34 -11.03 -16.75
C ILE A 3 8.75 -10.88 -16.17
N PRO A 4 9.54 -9.91 -16.62
CA PRO A 4 10.89 -9.73 -16.07
C PRO A 4 10.84 -9.30 -14.60
N ASP A 5 11.84 -9.74 -13.83
CA ASP A 5 11.97 -9.34 -12.43
C ASP A 5 12.19 -7.83 -12.30
N PHE A 6 11.95 -7.31 -11.11
CA PHE A 6 12.34 -5.93 -10.83
C PHE A 6 13.83 -5.76 -11.01
N SER A 7 14.21 -4.77 -11.82
CA SER A 7 15.62 -4.46 -12.05
C SER A 7 16.22 -3.81 -10.81
N GLU A 8 17.56 -3.78 -10.77
CA GLU A 8 18.27 -3.09 -9.70
C GLU A 8 17.89 -1.62 -9.63
N THR A 9 17.71 -0.98 -10.79
CA THR A 9 17.29 0.41 -10.89
C THR A 9 15.91 0.60 -10.28
N GLU A 10 14.98 -0.32 -10.58
CA GLU A 10 13.63 -0.27 -10.02
C GLU A 10 13.65 -0.43 -8.50
N GLN A 11 14.43 -1.37 -8.00
CA GLN A 11 14.56 -1.59 -6.56
C GLN A 11 15.16 -0.37 -5.85
N LYS A 12 16.16 0.25 -6.44
CA LYS A 12 16.78 1.47 -5.89
C LYS A 12 15.80 2.63 -5.88
N LEU A 13 14.99 2.75 -6.92
CA LEU A 13 13.96 3.79 -6.99
C LEU A 13 12.95 3.64 -5.85
N VAL A 14 12.43 2.44 -5.63
CA VAL A 14 11.50 2.17 -4.54
C VAL A 14 12.15 2.48 -3.20
N SER A 15 13.36 1.97 -2.98
CA SER A 15 14.08 2.20 -1.74
C SER A 15 14.29 3.69 -1.46
N ALA A 16 14.67 4.47 -2.47
CA ALA A 16 14.86 5.90 -2.33
C ALA A 16 13.56 6.64 -1.96
N LEU A 17 12.45 6.23 -2.55
CA LEU A 17 11.15 6.82 -2.23
C LEU A 17 10.74 6.51 -0.79
N LEU A 18 11.03 5.31 -0.30
CA LEU A 18 10.73 4.93 1.08
C LEU A 18 11.60 5.67 2.08
N ILE A 19 12.88 5.86 1.78
CA ILE A 19 13.77 6.67 2.60
C ILE A 19 13.24 8.10 2.71
N LYS A 20 12.79 8.66 1.60
CA LYS A 20 12.22 10.01 1.59
C LYS A 20 10.95 10.08 2.43
N ARG A 21 10.10 9.06 2.38
CA ARG A 21 8.82 9.02 3.11
C ARG A 21 9.02 8.81 4.60
N TYR A 22 9.89 7.88 4.99
CA TYR A 22 10.02 7.43 6.37
C TYR A 22 11.27 7.93 7.06
N ALA A 23 12.17 8.61 6.34
CA ALA A 23 13.45 9.12 6.86
C ALA A 23 14.35 8.01 7.43
N LYS A 24 14.21 6.80 6.90
CA LYS A 24 15.06 5.65 7.28
C LYS A 24 15.05 4.61 6.17
N LEU A 25 16.03 3.72 6.20
CA LEU A 25 16.09 2.62 5.26
C LEU A 25 15.02 1.59 5.61
N VAL A 26 14.15 1.28 4.65
CA VAL A 26 13.11 0.28 4.80
C VAL A 26 13.49 -0.94 3.96
N PRO A 27 13.69 -2.11 4.57
CA PRO A 27 14.06 -3.31 3.82
C PRO A 27 12.98 -3.72 2.85
N LEU A 28 13.37 -4.07 1.63
CA LEU A 28 12.47 -4.59 0.61
C LEU A 28 12.62 -6.11 0.55
N GLN A 29 11.49 -6.81 0.47
CA GLN A 29 11.47 -8.24 0.25
C GLN A 29 11.00 -8.51 -1.17
N LEU A 30 11.71 -9.38 -1.87
CA LEU A 30 11.37 -9.77 -3.23
C LEU A 30 10.69 -11.13 -3.19
N ALA A 31 9.56 -11.24 -3.89
CA ALA A 31 8.78 -12.46 -3.94
C ALA A 31 8.10 -12.57 -5.29
N ASP A 32 7.37 -13.64 -5.48
CA ASP A 32 6.51 -13.82 -6.65
C ASP A 32 5.08 -14.01 -6.18
N SER A 33 4.16 -13.38 -6.86
CA SER A 33 2.72 -13.50 -6.57
C SER A 33 1.99 -14.07 -7.77
N GLU A 34 1.08 -15.00 -7.52
CA GLU A 34 0.23 -15.53 -8.57
C GLU A 34 -1.02 -14.65 -8.69
N LEU A 35 -1.19 -14.00 -9.83
CA LEU A 35 -2.30 -13.08 -10.06
C LEU A 35 -3.11 -13.50 -11.26
N GLN A 36 -4.43 -13.34 -11.17
CA GLN A 36 -5.32 -13.47 -12.30
C GLN A 36 -5.38 -12.13 -13.01
N LEU A 37 -4.63 -12.01 -14.10
CA LEU A 37 -4.52 -10.76 -14.85
C LEU A 37 -5.66 -10.57 -15.84
N ASP A 38 -6.28 -11.66 -16.28
CA ASP A 38 -7.42 -11.64 -17.18
C ASP A 38 -8.62 -12.29 -16.50
N ALA A 39 -9.67 -11.52 -16.28
CA ALA A 39 -10.88 -11.99 -15.62
C ALA A 39 -11.58 -13.12 -16.39
N ARG A 40 -11.32 -13.22 -17.69
CA ARG A 40 -11.91 -14.27 -18.54
C ARG A 40 -11.14 -15.58 -18.47
N SER A 41 -9.94 -15.56 -17.97
CA SER A 41 -9.08 -16.74 -17.86
C SER A 41 -8.94 -17.16 -16.42
N ARG A 42 -8.92 -18.46 -16.16
CA ARG A 42 -8.64 -18.99 -14.83
C ARG A 42 -7.15 -19.16 -14.58
N MET A 43 -6.34 -18.83 -15.58
CA MET A 43 -4.89 -18.94 -15.44
C MET A 43 -4.33 -17.84 -14.53
N LEU A 44 -3.42 -18.25 -13.65
CA LEU A 44 -2.69 -17.35 -12.80
C LEU A 44 -1.34 -17.06 -13.43
N THR A 45 -0.91 -15.81 -13.35
CA THR A 45 0.39 -15.38 -13.86
C THR A 45 1.30 -15.10 -12.68
N LEU A 46 2.51 -15.66 -12.73
CA LEU A 46 3.50 -15.41 -11.70
C LEU A 46 4.13 -14.03 -11.94
N CYS A 47 3.93 -13.12 -10.98
CA CYS A 47 4.35 -11.73 -11.10
C CYS A 47 5.41 -11.39 -10.06
N PRO A 48 6.54 -10.79 -10.47
CA PRO A 48 7.52 -10.30 -9.50
C PRO A 48 6.88 -9.29 -8.56
N THR A 49 7.21 -9.37 -7.28
CA THR A 49 6.57 -8.57 -6.23
C THR A 49 7.61 -7.99 -5.31
N ILE A 50 7.46 -6.72 -4.97
CA ILE A 50 8.20 -6.06 -3.90
C ILE A 50 7.25 -5.89 -2.73
N TYR A 51 7.72 -6.30 -1.55
CA TYR A 51 6.95 -6.22 -0.31
C TYR A 51 7.76 -5.45 0.74
N TRP A 52 7.10 -4.58 1.49
CA TRP A 52 7.69 -3.96 2.68
C TRP A 52 6.60 -3.71 3.71
N SER A 53 7.03 -3.51 4.95
CA SER A 53 6.14 -3.26 6.07
C SER A 53 6.67 -2.06 6.86
N GLU A 54 5.77 -1.14 7.20
CA GLU A 54 6.14 0.03 7.99
C GLU A 54 4.92 0.59 8.71
N ARG A 55 5.08 0.95 9.98
CA ARG A 55 4.05 1.59 10.81
C ARG A 55 2.76 0.78 10.90
N GLY A 56 2.86 -0.54 10.92
CA GLY A 56 1.70 -1.42 11.00
C GLY A 56 1.00 -1.66 9.69
N ALA A 57 1.41 -1.01 8.62
CA ALA A 57 0.89 -1.23 7.28
C ALA A 57 1.83 -2.11 6.48
N GLN A 58 1.26 -2.94 5.62
CA GLN A 58 2.01 -3.79 4.72
C GLN A 58 1.72 -3.34 3.29
N PHE A 59 2.76 -3.32 2.45
CA PHE A 59 2.66 -2.79 1.10
C PHE A 59 3.18 -3.81 0.11
N VAL A 60 2.50 -3.94 -1.02
CA VAL A 60 2.94 -4.80 -2.13
C VAL A 60 2.85 -4.04 -3.44
N VAL A 61 3.87 -4.20 -4.26
CA VAL A 61 3.91 -3.69 -5.63
C VAL A 61 4.25 -4.86 -6.53
N CYS A 62 3.38 -5.17 -7.46
CA CYS A 62 3.53 -6.30 -8.38
C CYS A 62 3.79 -5.79 -9.79
N LYS A 63 4.79 -6.37 -10.46
CA LYS A 63 5.07 -6.08 -11.86
C LYS A 63 4.25 -7.05 -12.70
N VAL A 64 3.23 -6.52 -13.39
CA VAL A 64 2.29 -7.37 -14.13
C VAL A 64 2.60 -7.47 -15.62
N ALA A 65 3.47 -6.62 -16.10
CA ALA A 65 4.05 -6.66 -17.44
C ALA A 65 5.28 -5.76 -17.44
N ASP A 66 6.03 -5.76 -18.55
CA ASP A 66 7.09 -4.78 -18.72
C ASP A 66 6.47 -3.39 -18.66
N ASP A 67 6.91 -2.53 -17.75
CA ASP A 67 6.38 -1.18 -17.53
C ASP A 67 4.91 -1.14 -17.09
N ARG A 68 4.41 -2.19 -16.43
CA ARG A 68 3.05 -2.18 -15.85
C ARG A 68 3.11 -2.69 -14.42
N TYR A 69 2.47 -1.97 -13.49
CA TYR A 69 2.55 -2.25 -12.06
C TYR A 69 1.19 -2.18 -11.41
N ARG A 70 0.98 -3.01 -10.40
CA ARG A 70 -0.19 -2.95 -9.51
C ARG A 70 0.31 -2.78 -8.09
N SER A 71 -0.48 -2.12 -7.26
CA SER A 71 -0.11 -1.90 -5.86
C SER A 71 -1.31 -1.97 -4.94
N GLN A 72 -1.04 -2.37 -3.71
CA GLN A 72 -2.04 -2.31 -2.65
C GLN A 72 -1.34 -2.27 -1.30
N PHE A 73 -2.08 -1.84 -0.28
CA PHE A 73 -1.62 -1.91 1.09
C PHE A 73 -2.69 -2.55 1.96
N PHE A 74 -2.29 -3.08 3.12
CA PHE A 74 -3.23 -3.72 4.02
C PHE A 74 -2.68 -3.69 5.44
N TYR A 75 -3.59 -3.76 6.42
CA TYR A 75 -3.23 -3.87 7.83
C TYR A 75 -3.39 -5.31 8.32
N SER A 76 -4.27 -6.07 7.68
CA SER A 76 -4.46 -7.48 7.92
C SER A 76 -4.91 -8.13 6.61
N GLU A 77 -4.94 -9.45 6.57
CA GLU A 77 -5.38 -10.17 5.36
C GLU A 77 -6.82 -9.82 4.96
N ALA A 78 -7.64 -9.45 5.94
CA ALA A 78 -9.04 -9.11 5.70
C ALA A 78 -9.24 -7.68 5.21
N GLU A 79 -8.26 -6.81 5.36
CA GLU A 79 -8.38 -5.38 5.05
C GLU A 79 -7.34 -4.96 4.01
N GLN A 80 -7.69 -5.16 2.74
CA GLN A 80 -6.81 -4.81 1.63
C GLN A 80 -7.35 -3.57 0.93
N PHE A 81 -6.47 -2.64 0.63
CA PHE A 81 -6.81 -1.36 0.02
C PHE A 81 -5.96 -1.11 -1.22
N GLY A 82 -6.61 -0.70 -2.28
CA GLY A 82 -5.92 -0.26 -3.49
C GLY A 82 -5.89 1.26 -3.57
N THR A 83 -5.28 1.77 -4.62
CA THR A 83 -5.17 3.22 -4.86
C THR A 83 -6.35 3.77 -5.68
N GLY A 84 -7.27 2.89 -6.10
CA GLY A 84 -8.36 3.27 -7.01
C GLY A 84 -7.96 3.16 -8.48
N ARG A 85 -6.74 2.79 -8.76
CA ARG A 85 -6.23 2.59 -10.11
C ARG A 85 -5.66 1.19 -10.23
N ASP A 86 -6.12 0.45 -11.24
CA ASP A 86 -5.76 -0.97 -11.38
C ASP A 86 -4.32 -1.18 -11.83
N VAL A 87 -3.85 -0.35 -12.77
CA VAL A 87 -2.53 -0.54 -13.37
C VAL A 87 -1.84 0.81 -13.54
N TYR A 88 -0.55 0.86 -13.23
CA TYR A 88 0.32 2.02 -13.45
C TYR A 88 1.34 1.69 -14.52
N ASP A 89 1.66 2.65 -15.36
CA ASP A 89 2.69 2.52 -16.38
C ASP A 89 4.04 3.14 -15.96
N ASP A 90 4.12 3.63 -14.73
CA ASP A 90 5.33 4.21 -14.17
C ASP A 90 5.47 3.77 -12.72
N LEU A 91 6.59 3.16 -12.38
CA LEU A 91 6.84 2.64 -11.04
C LEU A 91 6.86 3.75 -9.98
N LYS A 92 7.45 4.89 -10.29
CA LYS A 92 7.47 6.02 -9.37
C LYS A 92 6.08 6.49 -9.03
N ASP A 93 5.22 6.67 -10.04
CA ASP A 93 3.82 7.04 -9.86
C ASP A 93 3.09 6.02 -9.00
N CYS A 94 3.31 4.75 -9.27
CA CYS A 94 2.69 3.66 -8.53
C CYS A 94 3.02 3.74 -7.04
N VAL A 95 4.31 3.85 -6.72
CA VAL A 95 4.77 3.87 -5.33
C VAL A 95 4.37 5.16 -4.62
N VAL A 96 4.55 6.30 -5.27
CA VAL A 96 4.19 7.61 -4.68
C VAL A 96 2.70 7.66 -4.37
N THR A 97 1.86 7.21 -5.31
CA THR A 97 0.41 7.19 -5.11
C THR A 97 0.02 6.23 -3.98
N LEU A 98 0.65 5.05 -3.94
CA LEU A 98 0.41 4.08 -2.87
C LEU A 98 0.71 4.67 -1.50
N LEU A 99 1.86 5.31 -1.35
CA LEU A 99 2.26 5.93 -0.09
C LEU A 99 1.33 7.08 0.29
N GLN A 100 0.89 7.87 -0.69
CA GLN A 100 -0.02 8.99 -0.45
C GLN A 100 -1.39 8.50 0.02
N VAL A 101 -1.95 7.50 -0.64
CA VAL A 101 -3.26 6.94 -0.29
C VAL A 101 -3.21 6.33 1.11
N GLN A 102 -2.16 5.60 1.43
CA GLN A 102 -1.99 5.01 2.76
C GLN A 102 -1.85 6.11 3.83
N SER A 103 -1.11 7.17 3.54
CA SER A 103 -0.95 8.30 4.46
C SER A 103 -2.28 8.98 4.73
N ASP A 104 -3.10 9.18 3.70
CA ASP A 104 -4.43 9.78 3.85
C ASP A 104 -5.35 8.87 4.67
N HIS A 105 -5.28 7.56 4.44
CA HIS A 105 -6.06 6.59 5.18
C HIS A 105 -5.67 6.59 6.68
N GLU A 106 -4.38 6.66 6.96
CA GLU A 106 -3.87 6.73 8.33
C GLU A 106 -4.40 7.97 9.05
N ARG A 107 -4.44 9.12 8.39
CA ARG A 107 -5.00 10.35 8.97
C ARG A 107 -6.51 10.23 9.23
N GLN A 108 -7.25 9.59 8.34
CA GLN A 108 -8.68 9.36 8.54
C GLN A 108 -8.94 8.49 9.77
N LEU A 109 -8.16 7.44 9.95
CA LEU A 109 -8.29 6.57 11.12
C LEU A 109 -7.98 7.32 12.42
N ALA A 110 -6.95 8.16 12.41
CA ALA A 110 -6.61 8.98 13.57
C ALA A 110 -7.72 9.96 13.92
N ASN A 111 -8.32 10.59 12.93
CA ASN A 111 -9.43 11.52 13.13
C ASN A 111 -10.67 10.83 13.69
N ILE A 112 -10.99 9.64 13.20
CA ILE A 112 -12.13 8.85 13.71
C ILE A 112 -11.89 8.49 15.17
N SER A 113 -10.70 8.05 15.52
CA SER A 113 -10.35 7.71 16.90
C SER A 113 -10.45 8.92 17.84
N ALA A 114 -9.97 10.08 17.40
CA ALA A 114 -10.05 11.31 18.17
C ALA A 114 -11.49 11.74 18.42
N ARG A 115 -12.34 11.63 17.41
CA ARG A 115 -13.78 11.96 17.56
C ARG A 115 -14.48 11.01 18.51
N ALA A 116 -14.18 9.73 18.42
CA ALA A 116 -14.77 8.74 19.32
C ALA A 116 -14.39 9.02 20.76
N THR A 117 -13.14 9.36 21.02
CA THR A 117 -12.63 9.69 22.35
C THR A 117 -13.30 10.94 22.91
N GLN A 118 -13.49 11.97 22.10
CA GLN A 118 -14.17 13.19 22.53
C GLN A 118 -15.65 12.93 22.87
N ALA A 119 -16.33 12.11 22.10
CA ALA A 119 -17.73 11.77 22.37
C ALA A 119 -17.88 11.03 23.70
N ASP A 120 -16.94 10.19 24.09
CA ASP A 120 -16.98 9.44 25.34
C ASP A 120 -16.74 10.31 26.57
N THR A 121 -15.98 11.36 26.48
CA THR A 121 -15.65 12.23 27.60
C THR A 121 -16.67 13.33 27.83
N ASP A 122 -17.60 13.55 27.02
CA ASP A 122 -18.58 14.60 27.07
C ASP A 122 -19.72 14.21 28.02
N THR A 123 -19.81 14.21 28.42
CA THR A 123 -20.32 13.69 28.56
C THR A 123 -20.42 13.56 28.66
N ASP A 124 -20.49 13.81 29.48
CA ASP A 124 -20.28 13.55 29.41
C ASP A 124 -20.19 13.61 28.95
N TYR A 125 -20.64 13.97 29.62
CA TYR A 125 -20.42 14.16 29.11
C TYR A 125 -20.25 14.16 28.66
N HIS A 126 -20.60 14.32 29.42
CA HIS A 126 -20.48 14.31 28.82
C HIS A 126 -20.13 14.37 28.14
N GLY A 127 -20.63 14.46 29.20
CA GLY A 127 -20.09 14.36 28.56
C GLY A 127 -20.05 14.46 28.05
N PRO A 128 -20.47 14.52 28.67
CA PRO A 128 -20.25 14.53 27.96
C PRO A 128 -20.18 14.69 27.28
N MET A 129 -20.21 14.77 27.80
CA MET A 129 -19.94 14.79 27.08
C MET A 129 -19.80 14.96 26.46
N VAL A 130 -20.10 15.03 26.99
CA VAL A 130 -19.89 15.06 26.37
C VAL A 130 -19.81 15.41 25.76
N ILE A 131 -20.08 15.83 26.19
CA ILE A 131 -19.79 15.99 25.60
C ILE A 131 -19.77 16.34 25.10
#